data_a7b5e1cc7cb14e040453f97b498dc517
#
_entry.id   a7b5e1cc7cb14e040453f97b498dc517
#
_cell.length_a   1.000
_cell.length_b   1.000
_cell.length_c   1.000
_cell.angle_alpha   90.00
_cell.angle_beta   90.00
_cell.angle_gamma   90.00
#
_symmetry.space_group_name_H-M   'P 1'
#
loop_
_entity.id
_entity.type
_entity.pdbx_description
1 polymer ?
#
loop_
_entity_poly.entity_id
_entity_poly.type
_entity_poly.pdbx_seq_one_letter_code
_entity_poly.pdbx_strand_id
1 'polypeptide(L)'
;MFVLGLAFIFCDSYMHLVKDIPAFADQEKWYINVIVDVPKWSNNKYEYDHKLGCFKLDRVIHSSMYYPVDYGFIPQTLSLDWDPCDVCLLVTNPTFPWCIIKARPIGILYTSDNAWEDPKIIAVPTSDVDPRRDEIHHIDDLGHHMKEELFTIFKQIKFLEHEKYDKVDVKWFGSVIEAQKEIITSMERYQKSLKSE
;
A
#
# COMPACT_ATOMS: atom_id res chain seq x y z
N MET A 1 -41.72 -15.84 -39.68
CA MET A 1 -41.65 -15.39 -38.26
C MET A 1 -40.18 -15.44 -37.87
N PHE A 2 -39.47 -14.31 -38.04
CA PHE A 2 -38.03 -14.21 -37.71
C PHE A 2 -37.91 -13.78 -36.23
N VAL A 3 -37.36 -14.65 -35.39
CA VAL A 3 -36.98 -14.33 -34.05
C VAL A 3 -35.60 -13.65 -34.08
N LEU A 4 -35.56 -12.34 -33.95
CA LEU A 4 -34.31 -11.62 -33.72
C LEU A 4 -33.83 -11.96 -32.30
N GLY A 5 -32.80 -12.82 -32.21
CA GLY A 5 -32.06 -13.03 -30.98
C GLY A 5 -31.23 -11.78 -30.68
N LEU A 6 -31.66 -10.98 -29.69
CA LEU A 6 -30.79 -9.97 -29.06
C LEU A 6 -29.73 -10.72 -28.28
N ALA A 7 -28.52 -10.78 -28.82
CA ALA A 7 -27.34 -11.15 -28.07
C ALA A 7 -26.99 -9.96 -27.13
N PHE A 8 -27.35 -10.07 -25.88
CA PHE A 8 -26.79 -9.21 -24.84
C PHE A 8 -25.32 -9.57 -24.66
N ILE A 9 -24.45 -8.76 -25.25
CA ILE A 9 -23.02 -8.81 -24.90
C ILE A 9 -22.93 -8.14 -23.53
N PHE A 10 -22.98 -8.94 -22.46
CA PHE A 10 -22.54 -8.51 -21.15
C PHE A 10 -21.01 -8.36 -21.26
N CYS A 11 -20.54 -7.14 -21.47
CA CYS A 11 -19.17 -6.79 -21.22
C CYS A 11 -19.03 -6.70 -19.69
N ASP A 12 -18.81 -7.83 -19.02
CA ASP A 12 -18.41 -7.88 -17.63
C ASP A 12 -16.97 -7.33 -17.55
N SER A 13 -16.84 -6.01 -17.56
CA SER A 13 -15.59 -5.36 -17.18
C SER A 13 -15.45 -5.46 -15.66
N TYR A 14 -14.82 -6.54 -15.19
CA TYR A 14 -14.43 -6.63 -13.79
C TYR A 14 -13.45 -5.50 -13.48
N MET A 15 -13.74 -4.70 -12.44
CA MET A 15 -12.85 -3.66 -11.96
C MET A 15 -11.54 -4.30 -11.49
N HIS A 16 -10.43 -3.86 -12.06
CA HIS A 16 -9.11 -4.30 -11.64
C HIS A 16 -8.49 -3.23 -10.74
N LEU A 17 -8.39 -3.50 -9.43
CA LEU A 17 -8.01 -2.51 -8.41
C LEU A 17 -6.72 -1.74 -8.73
N VAL A 18 -5.72 -2.41 -9.31
CA VAL A 18 -4.44 -1.75 -9.65
C VAL A 18 -4.53 -0.93 -10.94
N LYS A 19 -5.35 -1.35 -11.91
CA LYS A 19 -5.41 -0.72 -13.24
C LYS A 19 -6.46 0.38 -13.35
N ASP A 20 -7.63 0.19 -12.72
CA ASP A 20 -8.80 1.03 -12.93
C ASP A 20 -8.94 2.14 -11.88
N ILE A 21 -8.32 1.99 -10.70
CA ILE A 21 -8.32 3.02 -9.68
C ILE A 21 -7.09 3.92 -9.88
N PRO A 22 -7.26 5.25 -9.98
CA PRO A 22 -6.13 6.17 -10.15
C PRO A 22 -5.27 6.23 -8.88
N ALA A 23 -3.96 6.44 -9.02
CA ALA A 23 -3.05 6.64 -7.91
C ALA A 23 -3.44 7.84 -7.03
N PHE A 24 -3.88 8.91 -7.66
CA PHE A 24 -4.33 10.12 -6.96
C PHE A 24 -5.84 10.24 -6.90
N ALA A 25 -6.38 10.53 -5.72
CA ALA A 25 -7.73 11.05 -5.53
C ALA A 25 -7.81 12.55 -5.87
N ASP A 26 -6.73 13.31 -5.59
CA ASP A 26 -6.54 14.72 -5.94
C ASP A 26 -5.03 14.99 -6.02
N GLN A 27 -4.51 15.12 -7.24
CA GLN A 27 -3.07 15.27 -7.46
C GLN A 27 -2.55 16.64 -7.01
N GLU A 28 -3.35 17.70 -7.15
CA GLU A 28 -2.92 19.05 -6.75
C GLU A 28 -2.70 19.14 -5.23
N LYS A 29 -3.50 18.41 -4.46
CA LYS A 29 -3.41 18.34 -3.00
C LYS A 29 -2.52 17.21 -2.50
N TRP A 30 -1.92 16.42 -3.39
CA TRP A 30 -1.20 15.21 -3.02
C TRP A 30 -2.04 14.19 -2.23
N TYR A 31 -3.32 14.10 -2.56
CA TYR A 31 -4.19 13.08 -1.99
C TYR A 31 -4.13 11.81 -2.86
N ILE A 32 -3.60 10.75 -2.28
CA ILE A 32 -3.45 9.44 -2.92
C ILE A 32 -4.63 8.53 -2.57
N ASN A 33 -4.93 7.56 -3.43
CA ASN A 33 -5.78 6.44 -3.09
C ASN A 33 -4.90 5.32 -2.53
N VAL A 34 -5.27 4.80 -1.37
CA VAL A 34 -4.64 3.63 -0.75
C VAL A 34 -5.65 2.51 -0.72
N ILE A 35 -5.29 1.36 -1.30
CA ILE A 35 -6.07 0.13 -1.23
C ILE A 35 -5.49 -0.72 -0.11
N VAL A 36 -6.31 -1.04 0.89
CA VAL A 36 -5.85 -1.79 2.06
C VAL A 36 -5.75 -3.27 1.75
N ASP A 37 -4.60 -3.86 2.07
CA ASP A 37 -4.37 -5.31 2.07
C ASP A 37 -4.58 -5.88 3.47
N VAL A 38 -3.88 -5.32 4.45
CA VAL A 38 -3.82 -5.84 5.81
C VAL A 38 -4.35 -4.81 6.78
N PRO A 39 -5.47 -5.06 7.45
CA PRO A 39 -5.99 -4.17 8.49
C PRO A 39 -5.05 -4.10 9.70
N LYS A 40 -5.04 -2.95 10.34
CA LYS A 40 -4.42 -2.75 11.64
C LYS A 40 -4.84 -3.85 12.62
N TRP A 41 -3.86 -4.35 13.39
CA TRP A 41 -4.01 -5.45 14.36
C TRP A 41 -4.28 -6.82 13.74
N SER A 42 -4.13 -6.97 12.44
CA SER A 42 -4.13 -8.27 11.78
C SER A 42 -2.73 -8.88 11.78
N ASN A 43 -2.65 -10.19 11.96
CA ASN A 43 -1.48 -11.00 11.62
C ASN A 43 -1.72 -11.88 10.38
N ASN A 44 -2.90 -11.78 9.77
CA ASN A 44 -3.14 -12.31 8.45
C ASN A 44 -2.57 -11.36 7.40
N LYS A 45 -1.62 -11.80 6.60
CA LYS A 45 -1.15 -11.06 5.43
C LYS A 45 -2.01 -11.46 4.23
N TYR A 46 -2.80 -10.53 3.73
CA TYR A 46 -3.52 -10.67 2.48
C TYR A 46 -2.73 -9.98 1.37
N GLU A 47 -2.87 -10.45 0.15
CA GLU A 47 -2.29 -9.86 -1.06
C GLU A 47 -3.32 -9.87 -2.18
N TYR A 48 -3.29 -8.83 -3.01
CA TYR A 48 -4.09 -8.80 -4.23
C TYR A 48 -3.45 -9.67 -5.29
N ASP A 49 -4.15 -10.72 -5.72
CA ASP A 49 -3.71 -11.58 -6.81
C ASP A 49 -4.16 -10.98 -8.15
N HIS A 50 -3.21 -10.44 -8.91
CA HIS A 50 -3.47 -9.77 -10.19
C HIS A 50 -4.05 -10.70 -11.27
N LYS A 51 -3.81 -12.02 -11.17
CA LYS A 51 -4.31 -13.00 -12.12
C LYS A 51 -5.75 -13.42 -11.79
N LEU A 52 -6.05 -13.54 -10.52
CA LEU A 52 -7.38 -13.91 -10.04
C LEU A 52 -8.31 -12.70 -9.89
N GLY A 53 -7.77 -11.48 -9.82
CA GLY A 53 -8.55 -10.27 -9.60
C GLY A 53 -9.19 -10.20 -8.23
N CYS A 54 -8.61 -10.85 -7.22
CA CYS A 54 -9.15 -10.90 -5.87
C CYS A 54 -8.05 -10.94 -4.81
N PHE A 55 -8.42 -10.67 -3.55
CA PHE A 55 -7.51 -10.86 -2.43
C PHE A 55 -7.44 -12.32 -2.03
N LYS A 56 -6.24 -12.77 -1.71
CA LYS A 56 -5.98 -14.08 -1.12
C LYS A 56 -5.27 -13.91 0.21
N LEU A 57 -5.43 -14.86 1.11
CA LEU A 57 -4.56 -14.99 2.27
C LEU A 57 -3.21 -15.53 1.77
N ASP A 58 -2.18 -14.67 1.78
CA ASP A 58 -0.82 -15.10 1.45
C ASP A 58 -0.28 -15.99 2.56
N ARG A 59 -0.28 -15.49 3.78
CA ARG A 59 0.10 -16.24 4.98
C ARG A 59 -0.42 -15.60 6.26
N VAL A 60 -0.42 -16.38 7.33
CA VAL A 60 -0.45 -15.84 8.70
C VAL A 60 0.98 -15.51 9.09
N ILE A 61 1.23 -14.32 9.63
CA ILE A 61 2.55 -13.95 10.15
C ILE A 61 3.03 -15.01 11.14
N HIS A 62 4.23 -15.55 10.94
CA HIS A 62 4.74 -16.67 11.72
C HIS A 62 5.06 -16.33 13.17
N SER A 63 5.29 -15.05 13.46
CA SER A 63 5.46 -14.55 14.83
C SER A 63 4.12 -14.11 15.44
N SER A 64 4.12 -13.75 16.73
CA SER A 64 2.94 -13.16 17.41
C SER A 64 2.79 -11.65 17.13
N MET A 65 3.45 -11.11 16.11
CA MET A 65 3.35 -9.70 15.74
C MET A 65 2.11 -9.41 14.92
N TYR A 66 1.63 -8.17 15.02
CA TYR A 66 0.49 -7.64 14.29
C TYR A 66 0.89 -6.35 13.60
N TYR A 67 0.29 -6.04 12.46
CA TYR A 67 0.47 -4.74 11.83
C TYR A 67 -0.06 -3.63 12.74
N PRO A 68 0.75 -2.62 13.11
CA PRO A 68 0.31 -1.56 14.03
C PRO A 68 -0.57 -0.50 13.35
N VAL A 69 -0.65 -0.54 12.02
CA VAL A 69 -1.39 0.37 11.15
C VAL A 69 -2.08 -0.44 10.05
N ASP A 70 -3.01 0.15 9.31
CA ASP A 70 -3.43 -0.47 8.06
C ASP A 70 -2.26 -0.49 7.09
N TYR A 71 -2.11 -1.56 6.35
CA TYR A 71 -1.09 -1.74 5.33
C TYR A 71 -1.76 -2.01 3.99
N GLY A 72 -1.25 -1.41 2.93
CA GLY A 72 -1.82 -1.53 1.62
C GLY A 72 -0.90 -0.94 0.56
N PHE A 73 -1.44 -0.55 -0.57
CA PHE A 73 -0.66 -0.07 -1.70
C PHE A 73 -1.33 1.09 -2.43
N ILE A 74 -0.55 1.81 -3.24
CA ILE A 74 -1.03 2.84 -4.17
C ILE A 74 -1.26 2.19 -5.53
N PRO A 75 -2.49 2.23 -6.10
CA PRO A 75 -2.74 1.69 -7.43
C PRO A 75 -1.99 2.48 -8.51
N GLN A 76 -1.81 1.87 -9.68
CA GLN A 76 -1.08 2.45 -10.83
C GLN A 76 0.36 2.88 -10.49
N THR A 77 1.00 2.18 -9.57
CA THR A 77 2.43 2.31 -9.22
C THR A 77 3.14 0.98 -9.40
N LEU A 78 4.46 1.01 -9.53
CA LEU A 78 5.31 -0.18 -9.64
C LEU A 78 6.63 0.07 -8.93
N SER A 79 6.92 -0.69 -7.89
CA SER A 79 8.17 -0.69 -7.16
C SER A 79 9.24 -1.56 -7.85
N LEU A 80 10.43 -1.66 -7.28
CA LEU A 80 11.54 -2.40 -7.90
C LEU A 80 11.38 -3.93 -7.81
N ASP A 81 10.55 -4.40 -6.89
CA ASP A 81 10.16 -5.80 -6.71
C ASP A 81 9.00 -6.26 -7.59
N TRP A 82 8.51 -5.38 -8.47
CA TRP A 82 7.38 -5.58 -9.38
C TRP A 82 5.99 -5.56 -8.73
N ASP A 83 5.89 -5.18 -7.46
CA ASP A 83 4.63 -4.94 -6.77
C ASP A 83 4.28 -3.43 -6.75
N PRO A 84 3.01 -3.06 -6.54
CA PRO A 84 2.63 -1.66 -6.32
C PRO A 84 3.35 -1.07 -5.10
N CYS A 85 3.50 0.26 -5.08
CA CYS A 85 4.15 0.97 -3.98
C CYS A 85 3.38 0.82 -2.66
N ASP A 86 4.01 0.24 -1.66
CA ASP A 86 3.46 -0.06 -0.34
C ASP A 86 3.21 1.17 0.52
N VAL A 87 2.15 1.12 1.34
CA VAL A 87 1.74 2.20 2.25
C VAL A 87 1.47 1.68 3.65
N CYS A 88 2.06 2.33 4.64
CA CYS A 88 1.65 2.26 6.04
C CYS A 88 0.65 3.39 6.31
N LEU A 89 -0.63 3.07 6.48
CA LEU A 89 -1.70 4.03 6.66
C LEU A 89 -2.12 4.13 8.13
N LEU A 90 -1.87 5.28 8.74
CA LEU A 90 -2.11 5.52 10.16
C LEU A 90 -3.58 5.83 10.44
N VAL A 91 -4.44 4.85 10.34
CA VAL A 91 -5.88 4.97 10.66
C VAL A 91 -6.13 5.02 12.17
N THR A 92 -7.24 5.60 12.58
CA THR A 92 -7.71 5.53 13.98
C THR A 92 -8.23 4.14 14.32
N ASN A 93 -9.14 3.63 13.50
CA ASN A 93 -9.70 2.28 13.64
C ASN A 93 -9.26 1.41 12.46
N PRO A 94 -9.11 0.10 12.65
CA PRO A 94 -8.81 -0.81 11.53
C PRO A 94 -9.92 -0.78 10.49
N THR A 95 -9.55 -0.89 9.22
CA THR A 95 -10.50 -1.05 8.13
C THR A 95 -10.62 -2.52 7.70
N PHE A 96 -10.74 -2.80 6.43
CA PHE A 96 -10.84 -4.17 5.91
C PHE A 96 -10.13 -4.28 4.55
N PRO A 97 -9.70 -5.45 4.13
CA PRO A 97 -9.11 -5.64 2.80
C PRO A 97 -10.08 -5.16 1.70
N TRP A 98 -9.55 -4.43 0.70
CA TRP A 98 -10.27 -3.76 -0.39
C TRP A 98 -10.80 -2.36 -0.04
N CYS A 99 -10.74 -1.93 1.19
CA CYS A 99 -11.12 -0.57 1.53
C CYS A 99 -10.20 0.41 0.81
N ILE A 100 -10.78 1.34 0.05
CA ILE A 100 -10.04 2.43 -0.59
C ILE A 100 -10.13 3.65 0.31
N ILE A 101 -8.98 4.18 0.67
CA ILE A 101 -8.88 5.32 1.59
C ILE A 101 -8.15 6.45 0.91
N LYS A 102 -8.77 7.63 0.90
CA LYS A 102 -8.12 8.87 0.49
C LYS A 102 -7.17 9.32 1.61
N ALA A 103 -5.89 9.41 1.27
CA ALA A 103 -4.83 9.69 2.23
C ALA A 103 -3.84 10.73 1.69
N ARG A 104 -3.03 11.30 2.58
CA ARG A 104 -1.90 12.15 2.23
C ARG A 104 -0.61 11.57 2.78
N PRO A 105 0.46 11.52 1.98
CA PRO A 105 1.77 11.07 2.45
C PRO A 105 2.36 12.09 3.44
N ILE A 106 3.03 11.57 4.48
CA ILE A 106 3.72 12.35 5.50
C ILE A 106 5.21 12.02 5.60
N GLY A 107 5.65 10.93 4.96
CA GLY A 107 7.04 10.49 4.95
C GLY A 107 7.18 9.12 4.31
N ILE A 108 8.38 8.56 4.42
CA ILE A 108 8.76 7.27 3.85
C ILE A 108 9.62 6.51 4.87
N LEU A 109 9.46 5.20 4.97
CA LEU A 109 10.36 4.30 5.68
C LEU A 109 11.18 3.52 4.65
N TYR A 110 12.50 3.69 4.69
CA TYR A 110 13.40 2.96 3.80
C TYR A 110 13.63 1.55 4.32
N THR A 111 13.15 0.59 3.56
CA THR A 111 13.37 -0.84 3.78
C THR A 111 13.94 -1.47 2.53
N SER A 112 14.61 -2.61 2.69
CA SER A 112 15.03 -3.47 1.59
C SER A 112 14.79 -4.92 1.96
N ASP A 113 14.45 -5.74 0.97
CA ASP A 113 14.28 -7.17 1.09
C ASP A 113 15.04 -7.86 -0.03
N ASN A 114 15.81 -8.89 0.30
CA ASN A 114 16.61 -9.70 -0.61
C ASN A 114 17.70 -8.96 -1.40
N ALA A 115 17.45 -8.07 -2.26
CA ALA A 115 18.40 -7.28 -3.05
C ALA A 115 17.72 -6.02 -3.61
N TRP A 116 16.46 -5.83 -3.28
CA TRP A 116 15.65 -4.75 -3.80
C TRP A 116 15.33 -3.75 -2.70
N GLU A 117 15.41 -2.47 -3.05
CA GLU A 117 14.82 -1.42 -2.21
C GLU A 117 13.30 -1.56 -2.29
N ASP A 118 12.67 -1.60 -1.13
CA ASP A 118 11.23 -1.81 -0.94
C ASP A 118 10.70 -0.81 0.10
N PRO A 119 10.76 0.51 -0.21
CA PRO A 119 10.39 1.56 0.71
C PRO A 119 8.87 1.56 0.95
N LYS A 120 8.46 1.96 2.17
CA LYS A 120 7.06 2.05 2.57
C LYS A 120 6.66 3.52 2.73
N ILE A 121 5.68 3.97 1.98
CA ILE A 121 5.09 5.31 2.15
C ILE A 121 4.37 5.34 3.49
N ILE A 122 4.60 6.38 4.27
CA ILE A 122 3.84 6.63 5.50
C ILE A 122 2.79 7.68 5.18
N ALA A 123 1.53 7.36 5.45
CA ALA A 123 0.41 8.23 5.13
C ALA A 123 -0.62 8.31 6.26
N VAL A 124 -1.42 9.35 6.24
CA VAL A 124 -2.58 9.54 7.11
C VAL A 124 -3.83 9.76 6.25
N PRO A 125 -5.01 9.33 6.68
CA PRO A 125 -6.26 9.70 6.01
C PRO A 125 -6.40 11.21 5.88
N THR A 126 -7.11 11.67 4.85
CA THR A 126 -7.46 13.12 4.72
C THR A 126 -8.49 13.53 5.76
N SER A 127 -8.59 14.83 6.05
CA SER A 127 -9.45 15.42 7.07
C SER A 127 -10.92 15.03 6.98
N ASP A 128 -11.42 14.91 5.76
CA ASP A 128 -12.80 14.49 5.49
C ASP A 128 -13.03 13.00 5.73
N VAL A 129 -11.97 12.19 5.81
CA VAL A 129 -12.01 10.76 6.13
C VAL A 129 -11.79 10.55 7.64
N ASP A 130 -10.74 11.13 8.21
CA ASP A 130 -10.45 11.05 9.65
C ASP A 130 -9.79 12.35 10.16
N PRO A 131 -10.57 13.29 10.72
CA PRO A 131 -10.03 14.57 11.20
C PRO A 131 -9.09 14.44 12.41
N ARG A 132 -9.02 13.26 13.07
CA ARG A 132 -8.09 13.00 14.18
C ARG A 132 -6.64 12.97 13.75
N ARG A 133 -6.37 12.95 12.44
CA ARG A 133 -5.01 12.92 11.86
C ARG A 133 -4.59 14.25 11.22
N ASP A 134 -5.40 15.30 11.36
CA ASP A 134 -5.15 16.59 10.69
C ASP A 134 -3.85 17.25 11.07
N GLU A 135 -3.45 17.15 12.34
CA GLU A 135 -2.23 17.79 12.85
C GLU A 135 -0.93 17.09 12.42
N ILE A 136 -1.02 15.91 11.78
CA ILE A 136 0.16 15.13 11.37
C ILE A 136 0.49 15.46 9.93
N HIS A 137 1.43 16.35 9.65
CA HIS A 137 1.83 16.77 8.30
C HIS A 137 3.14 16.16 7.84
N HIS A 138 4.01 15.81 8.77
CA HIS A 138 5.34 15.27 8.52
C HIS A 138 5.61 14.07 9.41
N ILE A 139 6.58 13.26 9.01
CA ILE A 139 7.00 12.11 9.81
C ILE A 139 7.45 12.51 11.24
N ASP A 140 7.94 13.73 11.41
CA ASP A 140 8.39 14.23 12.72
C ASP A 140 7.24 14.61 13.66
N ASP A 141 6.03 14.77 13.15
CA ASP A 141 4.82 14.97 13.95
C ASP A 141 4.37 13.67 14.64
N LEU A 142 4.90 12.51 14.19
CA LEU A 142 4.64 11.24 14.86
C LEU A 142 5.44 11.15 16.16
N GLY A 143 4.77 10.73 17.22
CA GLY A 143 5.44 10.39 18.47
C GLY A 143 6.53 9.33 18.26
N HIS A 144 7.63 9.46 19.04
CA HIS A 144 8.78 8.56 18.92
C HIS A 144 8.39 7.08 18.98
N HIS A 145 7.48 6.70 19.88
CA HIS A 145 7.05 5.32 20.06
C HIS A 145 6.38 4.75 18.78
N MET A 146 5.55 5.52 18.09
CA MET A 146 4.93 5.07 16.84
C MET A 146 5.98 4.81 15.75
N LYS A 147 7.02 5.66 15.67
CA LYS A 147 8.15 5.44 14.74
C LYS A 147 8.90 4.14 15.08
N GLU A 148 9.15 3.88 16.37
CA GLU A 148 9.77 2.64 16.82
C GLU A 148 8.91 1.40 16.53
N GLU A 149 7.58 1.47 16.66
CA GLU A 149 6.68 0.38 16.30
C GLU A 149 6.76 0.07 14.81
N LEU A 150 6.69 1.09 13.94
CA LEU A 150 6.82 0.94 12.50
C LEU A 150 8.19 0.39 12.10
N PHE A 151 9.26 0.88 12.71
CA PHE A 151 10.60 0.36 12.46
C PHE A 151 10.73 -1.11 12.89
N THR A 152 10.24 -1.42 14.08
CA THR A 152 10.36 -2.75 14.68
C THR A 152 9.56 -3.80 13.92
N ILE A 153 8.33 -3.47 13.50
CA ILE A 153 7.51 -4.44 12.75
C ILE A 153 8.20 -4.86 11.47
N PHE A 154 8.69 -3.92 10.64
CA PHE A 154 9.33 -4.27 9.38
C PHE A 154 10.67 -4.98 9.58
N LYS A 155 11.41 -4.64 10.62
CA LYS A 155 12.66 -5.33 10.94
C LYS A 155 12.46 -6.76 11.43
N GLN A 156 11.36 -7.06 12.12
CA GLN A 156 11.21 -8.32 12.84
C GLN A 156 10.03 -9.18 12.37
N ILE A 157 9.14 -8.67 11.51
CA ILE A 157 7.94 -9.42 11.08
C ILE A 157 8.30 -10.76 10.45
N LYS A 158 9.45 -10.86 9.79
CA LYS A 158 9.99 -12.09 9.16
C LYS A 158 10.92 -12.90 10.06
N PHE A 159 11.04 -12.56 11.36
CA PHE A 159 12.02 -13.17 12.27
C PHE A 159 11.93 -14.71 12.33
N LEU A 160 10.74 -15.28 12.25
CA LEU A 160 10.54 -16.74 12.20
C LEU A 160 10.51 -17.30 10.77
N GLU A 161 10.70 -16.46 9.75
CA GLU A 161 10.88 -16.85 8.35
C GLU A 161 12.38 -16.88 8.04
N HIS A 162 13.11 -17.85 8.59
CA HIS A 162 14.58 -17.89 8.67
C HIS A 162 15.30 -17.64 7.33
N GLU A 163 14.73 -18.07 6.21
CA GLU A 163 15.33 -17.87 4.89
C GLU A 163 15.20 -16.40 4.38
N LYS A 164 14.28 -15.63 4.97
CA LYS A 164 13.96 -14.27 4.57
C LYS A 164 14.48 -13.21 5.55
N TYR A 165 14.61 -13.56 6.83
CA TYR A 165 14.91 -12.61 7.90
C TYR A 165 16.28 -11.92 7.74
N ASP A 166 17.32 -12.68 7.43
CA ASP A 166 18.71 -12.17 7.30
C ASP A 166 18.90 -11.20 6.13
N LYS A 167 17.87 -11.05 5.31
CA LYS A 167 17.90 -10.22 4.08
C LYS A 167 17.14 -8.91 4.23
N VAL A 168 16.47 -8.71 5.36
CA VAL A 168 15.71 -7.49 5.65
C VAL A 168 16.60 -6.45 6.27
N ASP A 169 16.73 -5.31 5.61
CA ASP A 169 17.34 -4.10 6.18
C ASP A 169 16.27 -3.00 6.32
N VAL A 170 16.24 -2.35 7.48
CA VAL A 170 15.37 -1.21 7.76
C VAL A 170 16.28 -0.08 8.18
N LYS A 171 16.30 1.01 7.39
CA LYS A 171 17.15 2.16 7.64
C LYS A 171 16.47 3.13 8.62
N TRP A 172 15.88 4.17 8.12
CA TRP A 172 15.16 5.16 8.92
C TRP A 172 14.12 5.87 8.05
N PHE A 173 13.42 6.82 8.64
CA PHE A 173 12.39 7.57 7.96
C PHE A 173 12.96 8.71 7.12
N GLY A 174 12.40 8.92 5.93
CA GLY A 174 12.61 10.08 5.09
C GLY A 174 11.42 11.03 5.11
N SER A 175 11.61 12.19 4.53
CA SER A 175 10.65 13.29 4.47
C SER A 175 9.44 13.02 3.57
N VAL A 176 8.44 13.89 3.65
CA VAL A 176 7.29 13.91 2.73
C VAL A 176 7.73 14.13 1.27
N ILE A 177 8.79 14.91 1.03
CA ILE A 177 9.31 15.16 -0.33
C ILE A 177 9.90 13.89 -0.93
N GLU A 178 10.60 13.09 -0.12
CA GLU A 178 11.14 11.80 -0.56
C GLU A 178 10.02 10.79 -0.84
N ALA A 179 8.97 10.77 -0.01
CA ALA A 179 7.77 9.97 -0.26
C ALA A 179 7.10 10.34 -1.58
N GLN A 180 6.89 11.64 -1.83
CA GLN A 180 6.32 12.15 -3.07
C GLN A 180 7.16 11.77 -4.30
N LYS A 181 8.48 11.88 -4.19
CA LYS A 181 9.41 11.48 -5.25
C LYS A 181 9.28 9.98 -5.57
N GLU A 182 9.22 9.12 -4.55
CA GLU A 182 9.05 7.67 -4.75
C GLU A 182 7.71 7.34 -5.41
N ILE A 183 6.62 7.98 -5.00
CA ILE A 183 5.30 7.81 -5.62
C ILE A 183 5.36 8.13 -7.13
N ILE A 184 5.92 9.29 -7.50
CA ILE A 184 6.03 9.68 -8.92
C ILE A 184 6.92 8.71 -9.68
N THR A 185 8.07 8.33 -9.11
CA THR A 185 9.00 7.37 -9.75
C THR A 185 8.33 6.01 -9.99
N SER A 186 7.55 5.52 -9.02
CA SER A 186 6.80 4.26 -9.13
C SER A 186 5.67 4.35 -10.15
N MET A 187 4.99 5.49 -10.27
CA MET A 187 4.01 5.74 -11.34
C MET A 187 4.66 5.74 -12.73
N GLU A 188 5.83 6.34 -12.87
CA GLU A 188 6.57 6.34 -14.15
C GLU A 188 7.01 4.92 -14.55
N ARG A 189 7.44 4.08 -13.58
CA ARG A 189 7.76 2.66 -13.83
C ARG A 189 6.52 1.91 -14.30
N TYR A 190 5.38 2.12 -13.63
CA TYR A 190 4.10 1.52 -14.04
C TYR A 190 3.72 1.90 -15.47
N GLN A 191 3.78 3.19 -15.82
CA GLN A 191 3.47 3.66 -17.17
C GLN A 191 4.42 3.11 -18.25
N LYS A 192 5.69 2.88 -17.90
CA LYS A 192 6.66 2.23 -18.80
C LYS A 192 6.36 0.75 -18.98
N SER A 193 5.94 0.03 -17.94
CA SER A 193 5.60 -1.40 -18.04
C SER A 193 4.41 -1.62 -18.96
N LEU A 194 3.38 -0.76 -18.93
CA LEU A 194 2.22 -0.86 -19.85
C LEU A 194 2.57 -0.67 -21.32
N LYS A 195 3.68 -0.02 -21.66
CA LYS A 195 4.14 0.19 -23.05
C LYS A 195 5.00 -0.95 -23.56
N SER A 196 5.42 -1.85 -22.70
CA SER A 196 6.28 -3.00 -23.03
C SER A 196 5.50 -4.31 -23.17
N GLU A 197 4.22 -4.31 -22.83
CA GLU A 197 3.24 -5.38 -23.11
C GLU A 197 2.59 -5.18 -24.49
#